data_90a3aeff0c4a75437465a3fd926c3ccf
#
_entry.id   90a3aeff0c4a75437465a3fd926c3ccf
#
_cell.length_a   1.000
_cell.length_b   1.000
_cell.length_c   1.000
_cell.angle_alpha   90.00
_cell.angle_beta   90.00
_cell.angle_gamma   90.00
#
_symmetry.space_group_name_H-M   'P 1'
#
loop_
_entity.id
_entity.type
_entity.pdbx_description
1 polymer ?
#
loop_
_entity_poly.entity_id
_entity_poly.type
_entity_poly.pdbx_seq_one_letter_code
_entity_poly.pdbx_strand_id
1 'polypeptide(L)'
;MRSLGAAENKNPSQPPTKKAMAMDSADIAESALTMTGADASEGEASTSGGDWSWVPYPEGHRKRRGFIANYLDTVKGRENVQEAAYAPSVREALDGEAFATLRRGATVRFDPNEHELLEAFLALIDTSGLAAGDDDDDAGDIDLAKIHERLPDFDRGKSHLEDKARILAPLARPGPKRDRFRAAYDRLMLEVVAPHFAARMPGEKRLLYASFPCVRVQQPCDFHTIRAHVDTMYLHPHGSLNVWLPLTTTRGVNTLHVESAPGAEDFAPIELSLGELAVFDGARCAHFTVANTSDRTRVSLDFRVIPSTVYDPDADISRVKGTGSQCYNVGGYYSVLEFDEKTNEWVRTVTGTPSIRHGFPHANPEIVEE
;
A
#
# COMPACT_ATOMS: atom_id res chain seq x y z
N MET A 1 -68.11 -6.49 -41.26
CA MET A 1 -67.57 -5.47 -42.16
C MET A 1 -66.48 -4.68 -41.44
N ARG A 2 -65.30 -4.67 -42.02
CA ARG A 2 -64.15 -3.85 -41.77
C ARG A 2 -63.50 -3.84 -40.34
N SER A 3 -62.41 -4.59 -40.25
CA SER A 3 -61.31 -4.53 -39.31
C SER A 3 -60.68 -3.15 -39.26
N LEU A 4 -60.32 -2.68 -38.07
CA LEU A 4 -59.34 -1.60 -37.87
C LEU A 4 -58.16 -2.17 -37.08
N GLY A 5 -56.98 -2.01 -37.64
CA GLY A 5 -55.75 -2.57 -37.17
C GLY A 5 -55.22 -1.86 -35.93
N ALA A 6 -54.59 -2.66 -35.08
CA ALA A 6 -53.82 -2.20 -33.94
C ALA A 6 -52.47 -1.68 -34.40
N ALA A 7 -52.15 -0.44 -34.03
CA ALA A 7 -50.85 0.18 -34.23
C ALA A 7 -49.87 -0.36 -33.18
N GLU A 8 -48.77 -0.95 -33.64
CA GLU A 8 -47.61 -1.29 -32.79
C GLU A 8 -46.92 -0.03 -32.28
N ASN A 9 -46.89 0.10 -30.97
CA ASN A 9 -46.18 1.15 -30.29
C ASN A 9 -44.72 0.71 -30.13
N LYS A 10 -43.80 1.20 -30.95
CA LYS A 10 -42.38 1.00 -30.84
C LYS A 10 -41.83 1.85 -29.70
N ASN A 11 -41.44 1.18 -28.63
CA ASN A 11 -40.72 1.75 -27.52
C ASN A 11 -39.30 2.24 -27.97
N PRO A 12 -38.87 3.47 -27.67
CA PRO A 12 -37.55 3.93 -28.04
C PRO A 12 -36.46 3.22 -27.21
N SER A 13 -35.47 2.72 -27.93
CA SER A 13 -34.28 2.04 -27.44
C SER A 13 -33.59 2.78 -26.26
N GLN A 14 -33.44 2.06 -25.18
CA GLN A 14 -32.51 2.48 -24.08
C GLN A 14 -31.07 2.58 -24.62
N PRO A 15 -30.31 3.59 -24.22
CA PRO A 15 -28.89 3.68 -24.55
C PRO A 15 -28.13 2.55 -23.84
N PRO A 16 -27.03 2.05 -24.43
CA PRO A 16 -26.24 0.98 -23.81
C PRO A 16 -25.66 1.45 -22.48
N THR A 17 -25.91 0.69 -21.44
CA THR A 17 -25.26 0.85 -20.12
C THR A 17 -23.76 0.72 -20.30
N LYS A 18 -23.04 1.83 -20.15
CA LYS A 18 -21.59 1.82 -20.02
C LYS A 18 -21.24 1.07 -18.74
N LYS A 19 -20.75 -0.15 -18.88
CA LYS A 19 -20.09 -0.89 -17.82
C LYS A 19 -18.89 -0.06 -17.37
N ALA A 20 -18.99 0.63 -16.24
CA ALA A 20 -17.86 1.31 -15.63
C ALA A 20 -16.87 0.22 -15.20
N MET A 21 -15.72 0.17 -15.85
CA MET A 21 -14.60 -0.65 -15.41
C MET A 21 -14.04 0.01 -14.14
N ALA A 22 -14.50 -0.42 -13.00
CA ALA A 22 -13.79 -0.24 -11.76
C ALA A 22 -12.53 -1.12 -11.84
N MET A 23 -11.35 -0.53 -12.02
CA MET A 23 -10.09 -1.26 -11.88
C MET A 23 -9.88 -1.53 -10.40
N ASP A 24 -9.98 -2.78 -9.99
CA ASP A 24 -9.62 -3.24 -8.65
C ASP A 24 -8.10 -3.05 -8.44
N SER A 25 -7.66 -2.77 -7.23
CA SER A 25 -6.22 -2.69 -6.89
C SER A 25 -5.49 -4.01 -7.14
N ALA A 26 -6.21 -5.14 -7.17
CA ALA A 26 -5.71 -6.42 -7.63
C ALA A 26 -5.52 -6.46 -9.16
N ASP A 27 -6.44 -5.88 -9.94
CA ASP A 27 -6.32 -5.75 -11.40
C ASP A 27 -5.13 -4.87 -11.80
N ILE A 28 -4.73 -3.93 -10.94
CA ILE A 28 -3.54 -3.10 -11.15
C ILE A 28 -2.26 -3.93 -10.94
N ALA A 29 -2.25 -4.86 -10.00
CA ALA A 29 -1.17 -5.84 -9.86
C ALA A 29 -1.14 -6.80 -11.07
N GLU A 30 -2.29 -7.22 -11.56
CA GLU A 30 -2.46 -8.13 -12.68
C GLU A 30 -2.14 -7.46 -14.04
N SER A 31 -2.50 -6.18 -14.23
CA SER A 31 -2.13 -5.43 -15.43
C SER A 31 -0.61 -5.12 -15.52
N ALA A 32 0.13 -5.28 -14.41
CA ALA A 32 1.59 -5.25 -14.40
C ALA A 32 2.19 -6.50 -15.08
N LEU A 33 1.43 -7.59 -15.13
CA LEU A 33 1.88 -8.89 -15.66
C LEU A 33 1.66 -9.08 -17.16
N THR A 34 0.71 -8.40 -17.77
CA THR A 34 0.39 -8.57 -19.20
C THR A 34 1.35 -7.86 -20.15
N MET A 35 2.41 -7.24 -19.66
CA MET A 35 3.45 -6.58 -20.48
C MET A 35 4.78 -7.36 -20.50
N THR A 36 4.74 -8.67 -20.39
CA THR A 36 5.89 -9.52 -20.69
C THR A 36 5.85 -9.92 -22.17
N GLY A 37 6.53 -9.18 -23.00
CA GLY A 37 6.69 -9.53 -24.39
C GLY A 37 7.60 -8.54 -25.12
N ALA A 38 8.81 -9.01 -25.39
CA ALA A 38 9.80 -8.50 -26.33
C ALA A 38 10.44 -7.14 -26.03
N ASP A 39 11.63 -7.16 -25.56
CA ASP A 39 12.92 -6.69 -26.04
C ASP A 39 13.90 -6.57 -24.88
N ALA A 40 14.54 -7.70 -24.54
CA ALA A 40 15.77 -7.71 -23.77
C ALA A 40 16.93 -7.60 -24.77
N SER A 41 17.47 -6.40 -24.96
CA SER A 41 18.79 -6.22 -25.52
C SER A 41 19.77 -5.98 -24.36
N GLU A 42 20.75 -6.86 -24.30
CA GLU A 42 21.83 -6.91 -23.34
C GLU A 42 22.57 -5.57 -23.25
N GLY A 43 22.61 -4.98 -22.04
CA GLY A 43 23.45 -3.87 -21.68
C GLY A 43 24.25 -4.25 -20.44
N GLU A 44 25.59 -4.32 -20.58
CA GLU A 44 26.55 -4.68 -19.57
C GLU A 44 26.36 -3.87 -18.25
N ALA A 45 26.26 -4.57 -17.13
CA ALA A 45 26.24 -4.00 -15.80
C ALA A 45 27.62 -3.43 -15.44
N SER A 46 27.74 -2.11 -15.44
CA SER A 46 28.90 -1.41 -14.90
C SER A 46 28.84 -1.42 -13.37
N THR A 47 29.73 -2.19 -12.74
CA THR A 47 29.98 -2.15 -11.29
C THR A 47 30.92 -0.99 -10.96
N SER A 48 30.39 0.18 -10.73
CA SER A 48 31.08 1.27 -10.04
C SER A 48 30.12 1.88 -9.03
N GLY A 49 30.54 1.96 -7.77
CA GLY A 49 29.78 2.58 -6.68
C GLY A 49 29.45 4.03 -7.01
N GLY A 50 28.38 4.21 -7.72
CA GLY A 50 27.86 5.47 -8.21
C GLY A 50 26.46 5.67 -7.69
N ASP A 51 26.21 6.86 -7.44
CA ASP A 51 24.98 7.55 -7.24
C ASP A 51 23.75 6.77 -7.80
N TRP A 52 23.07 6.08 -6.90
CA TRP A 52 21.80 5.39 -7.17
C TRP A 52 20.62 6.38 -7.21
N SER A 53 20.89 7.59 -7.64
CA SER A 53 19.86 8.56 -8.03
C SER A 53 19.13 8.01 -9.27
N TRP A 54 18.22 7.12 -9.12
CA TRP A 54 17.75 6.29 -9.80
C TRP A 54 16.79 5.89 -10.63
N VAL A 55 16.66 4.96 -11.21
CA VAL A 55 16.00 4.67 -12.43
C VAL A 55 15.19 3.40 -12.40
N PRO A 56 13.84 3.41 -12.53
CA PRO A 56 13.06 2.21 -12.75
C PRO A 56 13.21 1.62 -14.15
N TYR A 57 13.77 2.38 -15.10
CA TYR A 57 13.97 1.91 -16.46
C TYR A 57 15.32 2.37 -16.98
N PRO A 58 16.02 1.60 -17.85
CA PRO A 58 17.28 2.00 -18.43
C PRO A 58 17.22 3.37 -19.09
N GLU A 59 18.29 4.14 -18.98
CA GLU A 59 18.38 5.45 -19.60
C GLU A 59 18.10 5.35 -21.10
N GLY A 60 17.21 6.19 -21.61
CA GLY A 60 16.81 6.16 -23.03
C GLY A 60 15.53 5.39 -23.35
N HIS A 61 14.95 4.65 -22.42
CA HIS A 61 13.72 3.90 -22.70
C HIS A 61 12.51 4.85 -22.89
N ARG A 62 11.86 4.80 -24.06
CA ARG A 62 10.71 5.68 -24.40
C ARG A 62 9.56 5.61 -23.39
N LYS A 63 9.29 4.44 -22.82
CA LYS A 63 8.23 4.23 -21.81
C LYS A 63 8.50 4.97 -20.50
N ARG A 64 9.77 5.20 -20.15
CA ARG A 64 10.16 5.91 -18.94
C ARG A 64 9.73 7.37 -18.95
N ARG A 65 10.11 8.12 -19.99
CA ARG A 65 9.73 9.55 -20.11
C ARG A 65 8.21 9.71 -20.19
N GLY A 66 7.53 8.84 -20.94
CA GLY A 66 6.08 8.86 -21.03
C GLY A 66 5.39 8.53 -19.72
N PHE A 67 5.98 7.65 -18.90
CA PHE A 67 5.41 7.27 -17.62
C PHE A 67 5.53 8.39 -16.57
N ILE A 68 6.70 8.98 -16.41
CA ILE A 68 6.92 10.09 -15.47
C ILE A 68 6.14 11.35 -15.94
N ALA A 69 6.14 11.66 -17.21
CA ALA A 69 5.36 12.79 -17.75
C ALA A 69 3.85 12.58 -17.55
N ASN A 70 3.32 11.42 -17.91
CA ASN A 70 1.90 11.08 -17.67
C ASN A 70 1.55 11.03 -16.19
N TYR A 71 2.49 10.63 -15.35
CA TYR A 71 2.37 10.63 -13.91
C TYR A 71 2.25 12.07 -13.39
N LEU A 72 3.22 12.94 -13.70
CA LEU A 72 3.21 14.33 -13.26
C LEU A 72 1.97 15.08 -13.77
N ASP A 73 1.58 14.89 -15.03
CA ASP A 73 0.36 15.50 -15.58
C ASP A 73 -0.91 14.95 -14.91
N THR A 74 -0.93 13.66 -14.57
CA THR A 74 -2.07 13.04 -13.89
C THR A 74 -2.15 13.49 -12.43
N VAL A 75 -1.03 13.65 -11.75
CA VAL A 75 -0.95 14.13 -10.37
C VAL A 75 -1.35 15.58 -10.30
N LYS A 76 -0.71 16.45 -11.07
CA LYS A 76 -1.03 17.90 -11.12
C LYS A 76 -2.50 18.18 -11.42
N GLY A 77 -3.12 17.38 -12.30
CA GLY A 77 -4.54 17.55 -12.63
C GLY A 77 -5.50 17.02 -11.53
N ARG A 78 -5.04 16.14 -10.64
CA ARG A 78 -5.87 15.53 -9.57
C ARG A 78 -5.72 16.22 -8.22
N GLU A 79 -4.54 16.74 -7.90
CA GLU A 79 -4.30 17.51 -6.68
C GLU A 79 -5.33 18.64 -6.54
N ASN A 80 -5.50 19.44 -7.59
CA ASN A 80 -6.43 20.57 -7.59
C ASN A 80 -7.91 20.14 -7.39
N VAL A 81 -8.30 18.97 -7.85
CA VAL A 81 -9.70 18.50 -7.77
C VAL A 81 -10.00 17.92 -6.38
N GLN A 82 -9.03 17.19 -5.80
CA GLN A 82 -9.20 16.66 -4.44
C GLN A 82 -9.15 17.79 -3.41
N GLU A 83 -8.22 18.72 -3.53
CA GLU A 83 -8.12 19.87 -2.63
C GLU A 83 -9.39 20.74 -2.62
N ALA A 84 -10.07 20.87 -3.75
CA ALA A 84 -11.32 21.58 -3.82
C ALA A 84 -12.47 20.89 -3.07
N ALA A 85 -12.37 19.58 -2.82
CA ALA A 85 -13.38 18.82 -2.10
C ALA A 85 -13.29 18.95 -0.57
N TYR A 86 -12.12 19.35 -0.05
CA TYR A 86 -11.91 19.47 1.40
C TYR A 86 -12.50 20.74 1.98
N ALA A 87 -13.00 20.67 3.22
CA ALA A 87 -13.40 21.81 4.01
C ALA A 87 -12.22 22.82 4.16
N PRO A 88 -12.49 24.14 4.23
CA PRO A 88 -11.44 25.15 4.37
C PRO A 88 -10.47 24.90 5.54
N SER A 89 -10.99 24.46 6.70
CA SER A 89 -10.19 24.15 7.88
C SER A 89 -9.23 22.98 7.67
N VAL A 90 -9.66 21.95 6.91
CA VAL A 90 -8.81 20.80 6.57
C VAL A 90 -7.72 21.21 5.59
N ARG A 91 -8.03 22.06 4.60
CA ARG A 91 -7.02 22.62 3.69
C ARG A 91 -5.96 23.43 4.44
N GLU A 92 -6.40 24.31 5.35
CA GLU A 92 -5.49 25.08 6.20
C GLU A 92 -4.60 24.17 7.05
N ALA A 93 -5.14 23.10 7.61
CA ALA A 93 -4.38 22.13 8.38
C ALA A 93 -3.38 21.34 7.51
N LEU A 94 -3.76 20.96 6.27
CA LEU A 94 -2.88 20.31 5.29
C LEU A 94 -1.67 21.18 4.91
N ASP A 95 -1.83 22.50 4.86
CA ASP A 95 -0.79 23.47 4.56
C ASP A 95 -0.02 23.91 5.82
N GLY A 96 -0.48 23.52 7.01
CA GLY A 96 0.09 23.91 8.29
C GLY A 96 1.47 23.31 8.57
N GLU A 97 2.35 24.07 9.27
CA GLU A 97 3.73 23.64 9.61
C GLU A 97 3.76 22.34 10.45
N ALA A 98 2.77 22.12 11.31
CA ALA A 98 2.69 20.89 12.11
C ALA A 98 2.59 19.64 11.21
N PHE A 99 1.71 19.68 10.21
CA PHE A 99 1.57 18.58 9.27
C PHE A 99 2.74 18.51 8.27
N ALA A 100 3.31 19.64 7.87
CA ALA A 100 4.52 19.69 7.05
C ALA A 100 5.70 18.99 7.75
N THR A 101 5.77 19.05 9.09
CA THR A 101 6.79 18.35 9.89
C THR A 101 6.64 16.81 9.80
N LEU A 102 5.42 16.29 9.81
CA LEU A 102 5.17 14.86 9.57
C LEU A 102 5.52 14.45 8.14
N ARG A 103 5.20 15.30 7.15
CA ARG A 103 5.47 15.06 5.73
C ARG A 103 6.95 14.95 5.38
N ARG A 104 7.84 15.61 6.14
CA ARG A 104 9.31 15.48 5.95
C ARG A 104 9.82 14.06 6.13
N GLY A 105 8.98 13.17 6.61
CA GLY A 105 9.32 11.78 6.83
C GLY A 105 10.21 11.55 8.05
N ALA A 106 10.33 10.31 8.45
CA ALA A 106 11.19 9.88 9.55
C ALA A 106 11.42 8.38 9.52
N THR A 107 12.56 7.95 10.08
CA THR A 107 12.76 6.59 10.54
C THR A 107 12.47 6.52 12.03
N VAL A 108 11.63 5.58 12.43
CA VAL A 108 11.27 5.33 13.83
C VAL A 108 11.80 3.95 14.21
N ARG A 109 12.38 3.84 15.41
CA ARG A 109 12.91 2.58 15.95
C ARG A 109 12.02 2.09 17.07
N PHE A 110 11.87 0.77 17.14
CA PHE A 110 11.13 0.07 18.20
C PHE A 110 11.78 -1.29 18.48
N ASP A 111 11.50 -1.87 19.64
CA ASP A 111 11.95 -3.25 19.91
C ASP A 111 11.01 -4.25 19.22
N PRO A 112 11.48 -5.00 18.22
CA PRO A 112 10.63 -5.95 17.49
C PRO A 112 10.17 -7.14 18.37
N ASN A 113 10.91 -7.45 19.44
CA ASN A 113 10.56 -8.55 20.34
C ASN A 113 9.38 -8.18 21.26
N GLU A 114 9.28 -6.91 21.68
CA GLU A 114 8.14 -6.45 22.48
C GLU A 114 6.82 -6.51 21.71
N HIS A 115 6.87 -6.34 20.38
CA HIS A 115 5.66 -6.27 19.56
C HIS A 115 5.28 -7.61 18.91
N GLU A 116 6.16 -8.62 18.91
CA GLU A 116 5.93 -9.98 18.40
C GLU A 116 5.34 -10.03 16.96
N LEU A 117 5.55 -8.96 16.15
CA LEU A 117 4.88 -8.80 14.86
C LEU A 117 5.38 -9.83 13.84
N LEU A 118 6.70 -10.06 13.80
CA LEU A 118 7.29 -11.06 12.92
C LEU A 118 6.82 -12.46 13.28
N GLU A 119 6.83 -12.81 14.57
CA GLU A 119 6.40 -14.12 15.07
C GLU A 119 4.92 -14.38 14.76
N ALA A 120 4.06 -13.37 15.02
CA ALA A 120 2.64 -13.47 14.71
C ALA A 120 2.38 -13.59 13.19
N PHE A 121 3.20 -12.94 12.36
CA PHE A 121 3.13 -13.07 10.91
C PHE A 121 3.56 -14.46 10.44
N LEU A 122 4.68 -14.98 10.92
CA LEU A 122 5.15 -16.34 10.61
C LEU A 122 4.13 -17.42 11.02
N ALA A 123 3.50 -17.26 12.18
CA ALA A 123 2.45 -18.17 12.61
C ALA A 123 1.17 -18.11 11.75
N LEU A 124 0.95 -16.99 11.04
CA LEU A 124 -0.23 -16.75 10.23
C LEU A 124 -0.10 -17.30 8.80
N ILE A 125 1.05 -17.16 8.15
CA ILE A 125 1.22 -17.53 6.73
C ILE A 125 1.12 -19.04 6.50
N ASP A 126 0.76 -19.41 5.27
CA ASP A 126 0.72 -20.83 4.87
C ASP A 126 2.06 -21.27 4.27
N THR A 127 2.73 -22.16 4.98
CA THR A 127 4.02 -22.73 4.58
C THR A 127 3.93 -24.16 4.06
N SER A 128 2.72 -24.73 3.99
CA SER A 128 2.51 -26.15 3.67
C SER A 128 2.96 -26.57 2.26
N GLY A 129 3.14 -25.60 1.35
CA GLY A 129 3.63 -25.87 0.00
C GLY A 129 5.09 -25.49 -0.22
N LEU A 130 5.82 -25.13 0.83
CA LEU A 130 7.26 -24.89 0.74
C LEU A 130 8.01 -26.23 0.84
N ALA A 131 9.10 -26.38 0.09
CA ALA A 131 9.99 -27.52 0.22
C ALA A 131 10.61 -27.55 1.63
N ALA A 132 10.94 -28.74 2.14
CA ALA A 132 11.74 -28.87 3.35
C ALA A 132 13.09 -28.17 3.15
N GLY A 133 13.61 -27.52 4.20
CA GLY A 133 14.98 -26.99 4.15
C GLY A 133 16.02 -28.11 4.17
N ASP A 134 17.22 -27.84 3.71
CA ASP A 134 18.31 -28.85 3.68
C ASP A 134 18.72 -29.33 5.09
N ASP A 135 18.36 -28.59 6.13
CA ASP A 135 18.60 -28.93 7.54
C ASP A 135 17.32 -29.51 8.17
N ASP A 136 16.99 -30.75 7.83
CA ASP A 136 15.74 -31.45 8.18
C ASP A 136 15.55 -31.73 9.70
N ASP A 137 16.45 -31.28 10.58
CA ASP A 137 16.34 -31.47 12.03
C ASP A 137 15.57 -30.38 12.77
N ASP A 138 15.19 -29.27 12.09
CA ASP A 138 14.48 -28.19 12.73
C ASP A 138 13.30 -27.67 11.87
N ALA A 139 12.11 -28.16 12.16
CA ALA A 139 10.84 -27.63 11.64
C ALA A 139 10.58 -26.17 12.10
N GLY A 140 11.61 -25.48 12.60
CA GLY A 140 11.54 -24.28 13.40
C GLY A 140 11.54 -23.00 12.63
N ASP A 141 12.59 -22.56 12.01
CA ASP A 141 12.70 -21.16 11.62
C ASP A 141 12.68 -20.93 10.11
N ILE A 142 11.54 -20.41 9.63
CA ILE A 142 11.43 -19.92 8.25
C ILE A 142 12.13 -18.57 8.15
N ASP A 143 13.29 -18.51 7.50
CA ASP A 143 13.88 -17.24 7.08
C ASP A 143 13.03 -16.64 5.94
N LEU A 144 12.23 -15.63 6.24
CA LEU A 144 11.42 -14.92 5.24
C LEU A 144 12.27 -14.34 4.11
N ALA A 145 13.52 -13.98 4.37
CA ALA A 145 14.40 -13.45 3.34
C ALA A 145 14.85 -14.52 2.35
N LYS A 146 14.73 -15.79 2.70
CA LYS A 146 15.09 -16.95 1.88
C LYS A 146 13.87 -17.80 1.47
N ILE A 147 12.66 -17.34 1.73
CA ILE A 147 11.44 -18.11 1.46
C ILE A 147 11.31 -18.55 -0.01
N HIS A 148 11.87 -17.78 -0.96
CA HIS A 148 11.89 -18.11 -2.38
C HIS A 148 12.72 -19.38 -2.68
N GLU A 149 13.75 -19.68 -1.90
CA GLU A 149 14.58 -20.89 -2.06
C GLU A 149 13.80 -22.18 -1.74
N ARG A 150 12.70 -22.05 -0.98
CA ARG A 150 11.81 -23.16 -0.62
C ARG A 150 10.62 -23.33 -1.57
N LEU A 151 10.51 -22.51 -2.61
CA LEU A 151 9.49 -22.66 -3.63
C LEU A 151 9.95 -23.65 -4.70
N PRO A 152 9.18 -24.73 -4.99
CA PRO A 152 9.65 -25.84 -5.83
C PRO A 152 10.01 -25.47 -7.27
N ASP A 153 9.40 -24.39 -7.81
CA ASP A 153 9.57 -23.95 -9.20
C ASP A 153 10.00 -22.48 -9.29
N PHE A 154 10.80 -22.02 -8.32
CA PHE A 154 11.24 -20.64 -8.27
C PHE A 154 12.05 -20.26 -9.53
N ASP A 155 11.63 -19.20 -10.23
CA ASP A 155 12.27 -18.65 -11.40
C ASP A 155 12.15 -17.13 -11.40
N ARG A 156 13.27 -16.41 -11.47
CA ARG A 156 13.32 -14.94 -11.42
C ARG A 156 12.54 -14.26 -12.54
N GLY A 157 12.47 -14.88 -13.70
CA GLY A 157 11.77 -14.37 -14.89
C GLY A 157 10.26 -14.58 -14.86
N LYS A 158 9.76 -15.35 -13.91
CA LYS A 158 8.33 -15.67 -13.80
C LYS A 158 7.61 -14.83 -12.75
N SER A 159 6.32 -14.68 -12.97
CA SER A 159 5.41 -14.14 -11.94
C SER A 159 5.25 -15.11 -10.78
N HIS A 160 5.38 -14.59 -9.56
CA HIS A 160 5.20 -15.35 -8.31
C HIS A 160 3.87 -15.04 -7.62
N LEU A 161 2.86 -14.58 -8.38
CA LEU A 161 1.57 -14.17 -7.82
C LEU A 161 0.82 -15.34 -7.18
N GLU A 162 0.85 -16.51 -7.79
CA GLU A 162 0.16 -17.71 -7.27
C GLU A 162 0.76 -18.14 -5.94
N ASP A 163 2.09 -18.19 -5.83
CA ASP A 163 2.79 -18.51 -4.59
C ASP A 163 2.50 -17.49 -3.50
N LYS A 164 2.56 -16.20 -3.83
CA LYS A 164 2.19 -15.13 -2.90
C LYS A 164 0.75 -15.26 -2.45
N ALA A 165 -0.18 -15.48 -3.37
CA ALA A 165 -1.59 -15.64 -3.06
C ALA A 165 -1.82 -16.84 -2.13
N ARG A 166 -1.13 -17.96 -2.35
CA ARG A 166 -1.16 -19.13 -1.51
C ARG A 166 -0.60 -18.86 -0.10
N ILE A 167 0.62 -18.33 -0.02
CA ILE A 167 1.29 -18.02 1.25
C ILE A 167 0.45 -17.05 2.10
N LEU A 168 -0.14 -16.03 1.45
CA LEU A 168 -0.92 -14.99 2.12
C LEU A 168 -2.42 -15.30 2.26
N ALA A 169 -2.89 -16.45 1.74
CA ALA A 169 -4.31 -16.83 1.82
C ALA A 169 -4.91 -16.82 3.24
N PRO A 170 -4.15 -17.22 4.30
CA PRO A 170 -4.68 -17.17 5.66
C PRO A 170 -5.04 -15.76 6.16
N LEU A 171 -4.45 -14.69 5.60
CA LEU A 171 -4.77 -13.32 5.97
C LEU A 171 -6.23 -12.96 5.65
N ALA A 172 -6.81 -13.59 4.63
CA ALA A 172 -8.20 -13.36 4.23
C ALA A 172 -9.21 -14.04 5.17
N ARG A 173 -8.78 -15.03 5.97
CA ARG A 173 -9.66 -15.85 6.79
C ARG A 173 -9.68 -15.37 8.24
N PRO A 174 -10.85 -15.01 8.82
CA PRO A 174 -10.96 -14.77 10.25
C PRO A 174 -10.49 -15.99 11.06
N GLY A 175 -9.85 -15.73 12.20
CA GLY A 175 -9.42 -16.80 13.08
C GLY A 175 -8.28 -16.39 14.03
N PRO A 176 -7.93 -17.23 15.02
CA PRO A 176 -7.03 -16.86 16.11
C PRO A 176 -5.64 -16.37 15.64
N LYS A 177 -5.09 -16.97 14.58
CA LYS A 177 -3.78 -16.56 14.04
C LYS A 177 -3.83 -15.16 13.45
N ARG A 178 -4.88 -14.84 12.67
CA ARG A 178 -5.10 -13.50 12.13
C ARG A 178 -5.36 -12.49 13.24
N ASP A 179 -6.13 -12.85 14.24
CA ASP A 179 -6.43 -12.00 15.39
C ASP A 179 -5.17 -11.70 16.20
N ARG A 180 -4.27 -12.70 16.40
CA ARG A 180 -2.95 -12.48 17.02
C ARG A 180 -2.10 -11.50 16.22
N PHE A 181 -2.00 -11.68 14.90
CA PHE A 181 -1.25 -10.76 14.03
C PHE A 181 -1.83 -9.35 14.09
N ARG A 182 -3.15 -9.23 14.03
CA ARG A 182 -3.83 -7.94 14.17
C ARG A 182 -3.56 -7.29 15.52
N ALA A 183 -3.60 -8.06 16.60
CA ALA A 183 -3.32 -7.55 17.96
C ALA A 183 -1.87 -7.04 18.08
N ALA A 184 -0.89 -7.73 17.50
CA ALA A 184 0.50 -7.28 17.43
C ALA A 184 0.63 -5.97 16.61
N TYR A 185 -0.05 -5.90 15.48
CA TYR A 185 -0.11 -4.68 14.65
C TYR A 185 -0.78 -3.51 15.40
N ASP A 186 -1.92 -3.74 16.06
CA ASP A 186 -2.61 -2.71 16.84
C ASP A 186 -1.74 -2.22 18.01
N ARG A 187 -0.97 -3.10 18.67
CA ARG A 187 -0.02 -2.73 19.72
C ARG A 187 1.08 -1.80 19.17
N LEU A 188 1.66 -2.12 18.02
CA LEU A 188 2.62 -1.24 17.34
C LEU A 188 2.02 0.15 17.07
N MET A 189 0.75 0.19 16.65
CA MET A 189 0.05 1.46 16.42
C MET A 189 -0.08 2.28 17.70
N LEU A 190 -0.47 1.64 18.81
CA LEU A 190 -0.70 2.30 20.09
C LEU A 190 0.59 2.80 20.75
N GLU A 191 1.64 1.97 20.74
CA GLU A 191 2.84 2.16 21.54
C GLU A 191 3.97 2.86 20.78
N VAL A 192 3.98 2.80 19.45
CA VAL A 192 5.06 3.36 18.62
C VAL A 192 4.56 4.44 17.68
N VAL A 193 3.58 4.12 16.85
CA VAL A 193 3.18 5.02 15.76
C VAL A 193 2.40 6.23 16.29
N ALA A 194 1.40 6.01 17.13
CA ALA A 194 0.58 7.11 17.64
C ALA A 194 1.39 8.10 18.51
N PRO A 195 2.27 7.69 19.43
CA PRO A 195 3.16 8.60 20.14
C PRO A 195 4.09 9.39 19.21
N HIS A 196 4.60 8.76 18.15
CA HIS A 196 5.45 9.43 17.18
C HIS A 196 4.72 10.56 16.43
N PHE A 197 3.47 10.31 16.02
CA PHE A 197 2.63 11.32 15.35
C PHE A 197 2.28 12.46 16.31
N ALA A 198 1.86 12.14 17.54
CA ALA A 198 1.54 13.14 18.54
C ALA A 198 2.74 14.05 18.91
N ALA A 199 3.94 13.49 18.99
CA ALA A 199 5.15 14.26 19.27
C ALA A 199 5.49 15.27 18.16
N ARG A 200 5.13 14.97 16.89
CA ARG A 200 5.38 15.84 15.74
C ARG A 200 4.23 16.77 15.38
N MET A 201 3.05 16.47 15.86
CA MET A 201 1.84 17.27 15.66
C MET A 201 1.20 17.54 17.02
N PRO A 202 1.77 18.46 17.82
CA PRO A 202 1.29 18.76 19.15
C PRO A 202 -0.18 19.20 19.14
N GLY A 203 -0.97 18.58 20.00
CA GLY A 203 -2.41 18.81 20.08
C GLY A 203 -3.27 17.82 19.27
N GLU A 204 -2.67 17.02 18.38
CA GLU A 204 -3.40 15.94 17.74
C GLU A 204 -3.68 14.81 18.75
N LYS A 205 -4.95 14.49 18.95
CA LYS A 205 -5.40 13.49 19.92
C LYS A 205 -6.21 12.36 19.27
N ARG A 206 -6.33 12.37 17.96
CA ARG A 206 -7.11 11.38 17.24
C ARG A 206 -6.44 11.03 15.92
N LEU A 207 -6.15 9.75 15.71
CA LEU A 207 -5.53 9.23 14.51
C LEU A 207 -6.41 8.17 13.86
N LEU A 208 -6.52 8.26 12.54
CA LEU A 208 -7.08 7.19 11.73
C LEU A 208 -5.92 6.35 11.20
N TYR A 209 -6.08 5.02 11.18
CA TYR A 209 -5.07 4.13 10.59
C TYR A 209 -5.73 2.98 9.85
N ALA A 210 -5.07 2.47 8.81
CA ALA A 210 -5.54 1.29 8.09
C ALA A 210 -5.75 0.14 9.08
N SER A 211 -6.97 -0.39 9.15
CA SER A 211 -7.34 -1.40 10.16
C SER A 211 -6.59 -2.74 10.01
N PHE A 212 -5.93 -2.92 8.89
CA PHE A 212 -5.06 -4.04 8.58
C PHE A 212 -3.97 -3.54 7.61
N PRO A 213 -2.70 -3.93 7.80
CA PRO A 213 -1.64 -3.50 6.91
C PRO A 213 -1.73 -4.24 5.57
N CYS A 214 -1.28 -3.57 4.52
CA CYS A 214 -1.01 -4.21 3.24
C CYS A 214 0.28 -5.03 3.35
N VAL A 215 0.21 -6.32 3.08
CA VAL A 215 1.38 -7.21 3.12
C VAL A 215 2.00 -7.29 1.73
N ARG A 216 3.25 -6.90 1.63
CA ARG A 216 4.04 -6.94 0.39
C ARG A 216 5.11 -8.01 0.45
N VAL A 217 5.14 -8.88 -0.54
CA VAL A 217 6.21 -9.86 -0.74
C VAL A 217 6.85 -9.60 -2.10
N GLN A 218 8.15 -9.32 -2.14
CA GLN A 218 8.92 -9.18 -3.36
C GLN A 218 10.08 -10.17 -3.33
N GLN A 219 9.91 -11.25 -4.04
CA GLN A 219 10.96 -12.25 -4.26
C GLN A 219 12.02 -11.70 -5.23
N PRO A 220 13.23 -12.30 -5.29
CA PRO A 220 14.16 -12.01 -6.36
C PRO A 220 13.48 -12.14 -7.73
N CYS A 221 13.56 -11.10 -8.56
CA CYS A 221 12.89 -11.06 -9.86
C CYS A 221 13.56 -10.06 -10.81
N ASP A 222 13.42 -10.29 -12.10
CA ASP A 222 14.04 -9.47 -13.16
C ASP A 222 13.13 -8.31 -13.61
N PHE A 223 12.06 -8.04 -12.88
CA PHE A 223 11.09 -6.98 -13.19
C PHE A 223 10.61 -6.25 -11.92
N HIS A 224 10.11 -5.03 -12.08
CA HIS A 224 9.50 -4.28 -10.99
C HIS A 224 8.14 -4.87 -10.61
N THR A 225 7.82 -4.89 -9.32
CA THR A 225 6.53 -5.42 -8.81
C THR A 225 5.52 -4.33 -8.47
N ILE A 226 5.97 -3.09 -8.25
CA ILE A 226 5.12 -1.94 -7.96
C ILE A 226 5.54 -0.80 -8.88
N ARG A 227 4.61 -0.31 -9.70
CA ARG A 227 4.84 0.84 -10.58
C ARG A 227 4.98 2.11 -9.76
N ALA A 228 5.69 3.10 -10.31
CA ALA A 228 5.73 4.42 -9.72
C ALA A 228 4.33 5.04 -9.67
N HIS A 229 3.97 5.51 -8.48
CA HIS A 229 2.67 6.12 -8.21
C HIS A 229 2.74 7.01 -6.97
N VAL A 230 1.73 7.83 -6.80
CA VAL A 230 1.36 8.44 -5.52
C VAL A 230 0.02 7.87 -5.08
N ASP A 231 -0.21 7.78 -3.78
CA ASP A 231 -1.41 7.13 -3.26
C ASP A 231 -2.70 7.88 -3.58
N THR A 232 -2.65 9.19 -3.81
CA THR A 232 -3.81 9.97 -4.27
C THR A 232 -4.30 9.53 -5.66
N MET A 233 -3.49 8.84 -6.46
CA MET A 233 -3.97 8.19 -7.70
C MET A 233 -4.98 7.08 -7.42
N TYR A 234 -4.95 6.50 -6.24
CA TYR A 234 -5.86 5.46 -5.76
C TYR A 234 -6.93 6.00 -4.80
N LEU A 235 -7.10 7.32 -4.77
CA LEU A 235 -8.09 8.02 -3.95
C LEU A 235 -7.82 7.98 -2.44
N HIS A 236 -6.60 7.70 -2.01
CA HIS A 236 -6.23 7.94 -0.62
C HIS A 236 -6.30 9.43 -0.30
N PRO A 237 -6.76 9.81 0.91
CA PRO A 237 -6.82 11.22 1.31
C PRO A 237 -5.44 11.88 1.31
N HIS A 238 -5.37 13.18 0.99
CA HIS A 238 -4.11 13.97 1.00
C HIS A 238 -3.44 14.06 2.38
N GLY A 239 -4.23 13.90 3.45
CA GLY A 239 -3.71 13.84 4.81
C GLY A 239 -3.11 12.48 5.19
N SER A 240 -3.13 11.48 4.29
CA SER A 240 -2.57 10.18 4.59
C SER A 240 -1.05 10.18 4.49
N LEU A 241 -0.40 9.62 5.51
CA LEU A 241 1.02 9.34 5.52
C LEU A 241 1.23 7.83 5.49
N ASN A 242 2.20 7.40 4.69
CA ASN A 242 2.57 6.00 4.62
C ASN A 242 3.48 5.65 5.79
N VAL A 243 3.18 4.55 6.44
CA VAL A 243 4.07 3.87 7.36
C VAL A 243 4.50 2.57 6.70
N TRP A 244 5.79 2.42 6.48
CA TRP A 244 6.36 1.27 5.82
C TRP A 244 7.33 0.54 6.76
N LEU A 245 7.08 -0.73 7.00
CA LEU A 245 7.76 -1.55 8.00
C LEU A 245 8.22 -2.87 7.35
N PRO A 246 9.53 -3.12 7.23
CA PRO A 246 10.04 -4.38 6.72
C PRO A 246 10.06 -5.45 7.82
N LEU A 247 9.66 -6.66 7.48
CA LEU A 247 9.86 -7.88 8.26
C LEU A 247 11.15 -8.61 7.89
N THR A 248 11.81 -8.17 6.82
CA THR A 248 13.14 -8.63 6.37
C THR A 248 14.03 -7.42 6.13
N THR A 249 15.32 -7.54 6.34
CA THR A 249 16.25 -6.43 6.06
C THR A 249 16.18 -6.01 4.59
N THR A 250 16.08 -4.70 4.36
CA THR A 250 15.97 -4.10 3.03
C THR A 250 17.18 -3.24 2.71
N ARG A 251 17.73 -3.40 1.50
CA ARG A 251 18.89 -2.66 0.99
C ARG A 251 18.82 -2.56 -0.54
N GLY A 252 19.24 -1.43 -1.09
CA GLY A 252 19.42 -1.23 -2.53
C GLY A 252 18.18 -1.61 -3.35
N VAL A 253 18.24 -2.72 -4.08
CA VAL A 253 17.20 -3.13 -5.02
C VAL A 253 16.03 -3.91 -4.41
N ASN A 254 16.18 -4.44 -3.20
CA ASN A 254 15.09 -5.20 -2.56
C ASN A 254 14.19 -4.32 -1.67
N THR A 255 14.08 -3.04 -1.98
CA THR A 255 13.32 -2.10 -1.17
C THR A 255 12.39 -1.20 -1.98
N LEU A 256 11.67 -0.33 -1.27
CA LEU A 256 10.86 0.73 -1.84
C LEU A 256 11.75 1.95 -2.13
N HIS A 257 11.56 2.57 -3.28
CA HIS A 257 12.21 3.82 -3.66
C HIS A 257 11.20 4.96 -3.59
N VAL A 258 11.59 6.07 -2.97
CA VAL A 258 10.70 7.22 -2.73
C VAL A 258 11.44 8.50 -3.07
N GLU A 259 10.76 9.48 -3.67
CA GLU A 259 11.30 10.84 -3.84
C GLU A 259 11.23 11.62 -2.51
N SER A 260 12.14 12.58 -2.32
CA SER A 260 12.25 13.37 -1.08
C SER A 260 11.13 14.40 -0.94
N ALA A 261 10.60 14.89 -2.05
CA ALA A 261 9.52 15.86 -2.13
C ALA A 261 8.74 15.65 -3.42
N PRO A 262 7.47 16.06 -3.49
CA PRO A 262 6.65 15.90 -4.68
C PRO A 262 7.30 16.47 -5.94
N GLY A 263 7.58 15.62 -6.92
CA GLY A 263 8.19 16.00 -8.19
C GLY A 263 9.69 16.30 -8.15
N ALA A 264 10.40 15.94 -7.08
CA ALA A 264 11.86 16.08 -6.97
C ALA A 264 12.59 15.08 -7.87
N GLU A 265 11.99 13.94 -8.15
CA GLU A 265 12.54 12.84 -8.96
C GLU A 265 13.91 12.33 -8.47
N ASP A 266 14.26 12.59 -7.22
CA ASP A 266 15.53 12.23 -6.54
C ASP A 266 15.40 10.92 -5.75
N PHE A 267 14.74 9.95 -6.33
CA PHE A 267 14.36 8.69 -5.71
C PHE A 267 15.50 8.01 -4.96
N ALA A 268 15.28 7.67 -3.70
CA ALA A 268 16.22 6.96 -2.86
C ALA A 268 15.59 5.68 -2.27
N PRO A 269 16.39 4.61 -2.09
CA PRO A 269 15.92 3.40 -1.43
C PRO A 269 15.66 3.64 0.06
N ILE A 270 14.53 3.14 0.58
CA ILE A 270 14.28 3.08 2.02
C ILE A 270 14.98 1.85 2.58
N GLU A 271 16.14 2.03 3.21
CA GLU A 271 16.93 0.95 3.80
C GLU A 271 16.67 0.82 5.28
N LEU A 272 16.04 -0.27 5.67
CA LEU A 272 15.62 -0.54 7.04
C LEU A 272 15.88 -2.00 7.42
N SER A 273 15.94 -2.23 8.73
CA SER A 273 15.98 -3.55 9.36
C SER A 273 14.71 -3.79 10.17
N LEU A 274 14.49 -5.03 10.58
CA LEU A 274 13.44 -5.34 11.55
C LEU A 274 13.63 -4.49 12.82
N GLY A 275 12.56 -3.91 13.35
CA GLY A 275 12.60 -2.94 14.45
C GLY A 275 12.75 -1.49 13.99
N GLU A 276 12.71 -1.25 12.69
CA GLU A 276 12.67 0.11 12.11
C GLU A 276 11.44 0.24 11.20
N LEU A 277 10.84 1.41 11.16
CA LEU A 277 9.81 1.78 10.21
C LEU A 277 10.07 3.17 9.63
N ALA A 278 9.65 3.38 8.39
CA ALA A 278 9.67 4.70 7.75
C ALA A 278 8.27 5.31 7.72
N VAL A 279 8.20 6.60 8.02
CA VAL A 279 7.02 7.44 7.75
C VAL A 279 7.38 8.35 6.58
N PHE A 280 6.52 8.44 5.55
CA PHE A 280 6.74 9.33 4.41
C PHE A 280 5.42 9.78 3.77
N ASP A 281 5.47 10.86 2.99
CA ASP A 281 4.32 11.45 2.29
C ASP A 281 4.01 10.71 0.98
N GLY A 282 3.60 9.44 1.07
CA GLY A 282 3.25 8.66 -0.11
C GLY A 282 1.98 9.12 -0.83
N ALA A 283 1.19 9.99 -0.18
CA ALA A 283 0.05 10.63 -0.83
C ALA A 283 0.48 11.51 -2.01
N ARG A 284 1.67 12.14 -1.92
CA ARG A 284 2.17 13.09 -2.91
C ARG A 284 3.55 12.74 -3.47
N CYS A 285 4.41 12.06 -2.70
CA CYS A 285 5.72 11.63 -3.15
C CYS A 285 5.61 10.33 -3.94
N ALA A 286 6.18 10.32 -5.14
CA ALA A 286 6.20 9.14 -5.98
C ALA A 286 7.05 8.04 -5.34
N HIS A 287 6.55 6.81 -5.41
CA HIS A 287 7.24 5.66 -4.87
C HIS A 287 6.98 4.40 -5.69
N PHE A 288 7.95 3.50 -5.71
CA PHE A 288 7.92 2.30 -6.55
C PHE A 288 8.95 1.26 -6.11
N THR A 289 8.95 0.10 -6.77
CA THR A 289 10.00 -0.90 -6.65
C THR A 289 10.74 -1.07 -7.96
N VAL A 290 12.00 -1.49 -7.89
CA VAL A 290 12.78 -1.94 -9.04
C VAL A 290 12.80 -3.48 -9.09
N ALA A 291 13.42 -4.04 -10.14
CA ALA A 291 13.74 -5.46 -10.18
C ALA A 291 14.57 -5.84 -8.93
N ASN A 292 14.14 -6.86 -8.22
CA ASN A 292 14.88 -7.35 -7.06
C ASN A 292 15.99 -8.32 -7.53
N THR A 293 17.10 -7.76 -7.97
CA THR A 293 18.25 -8.55 -8.44
C THR A 293 19.10 -9.13 -7.31
N SER A 294 18.75 -8.85 -6.04
CA SER A 294 19.39 -9.49 -4.88
C SER A 294 19.00 -10.97 -4.75
N ASP A 295 19.61 -11.66 -3.82
CA ASP A 295 19.30 -13.04 -3.41
C ASP A 295 18.34 -13.12 -2.22
N ARG A 296 17.61 -12.03 -1.91
CA ARG A 296 16.77 -11.93 -0.72
C ARG A 296 15.35 -11.52 -1.06
N THR A 297 14.39 -12.24 -0.52
CA THR A 297 12.98 -11.83 -0.54
C THR A 297 12.76 -10.68 0.45
N ARG A 298 12.06 -9.65 0.01
CA ARG A 298 11.50 -8.64 0.89
C ARG A 298 10.09 -9.06 1.33
N VAL A 299 9.85 -9.00 2.62
CA VAL A 299 8.50 -8.99 3.19
C VAL A 299 8.35 -7.70 3.98
N SER A 300 7.29 -6.95 3.70
CA SER A 300 7.05 -5.66 4.35
C SER A 300 5.56 -5.40 4.54
N LEU A 301 5.26 -4.59 5.55
CA LEU A 301 3.94 -4.05 5.82
C LEU A 301 3.89 -2.59 5.34
N ASP A 302 2.78 -2.21 4.76
CA ASP A 302 2.53 -0.88 4.20
C ASP A 302 1.12 -0.46 4.62
N PHE A 303 1.01 0.66 5.34
CA PHE A 303 -0.28 1.13 5.83
C PHE A 303 -0.31 2.65 5.96
N ARG A 304 -1.51 3.21 6.04
CA ARG A 304 -1.73 4.66 6.08
C ARG A 304 -2.17 5.07 7.46
N VAL A 305 -1.67 6.24 7.90
CA VAL A 305 -2.09 6.91 9.12
C VAL A 305 -2.47 8.35 8.78
N ILE A 306 -3.57 8.83 9.33
CA ILE A 306 -4.09 10.17 9.07
C ILE A 306 -4.38 10.85 10.40
N PRO A 307 -3.73 11.98 10.72
CA PRO A 307 -4.15 12.86 11.81
C PRO A 307 -5.58 13.37 11.57
N SER A 308 -6.41 13.38 12.60
CA SER A 308 -7.83 13.74 12.43
C SER A 308 -8.03 15.18 11.94
N THR A 309 -7.13 16.07 12.27
CA THR A 309 -7.17 17.48 11.82
C THR A 309 -7.01 17.65 10.31
N VAL A 310 -6.43 16.67 9.62
CA VAL A 310 -6.25 16.66 8.14
C VAL A 310 -7.12 15.60 7.45
N TYR A 311 -8.13 15.09 8.15
CA TYR A 311 -9.11 14.17 7.59
C TYR A 311 -10.46 14.83 7.46
N ASP A 312 -11.07 14.77 6.29
CA ASP A 312 -12.41 15.28 6.02
C ASP A 312 -13.33 14.10 5.68
N PRO A 313 -14.23 13.71 6.59
CA PRO A 313 -15.15 12.59 6.34
C PRO A 313 -16.19 12.93 5.27
N ASP A 314 -16.48 14.23 5.06
CA ASP A 314 -17.48 14.70 4.11
C ASP A 314 -16.87 14.97 2.71
N ALA A 315 -15.54 14.95 2.60
CA ALA A 315 -14.87 15.07 1.30
C ALA A 315 -15.16 13.85 0.45
N ASP A 316 -16.14 13.97 -0.43
CA ASP A 316 -16.50 12.91 -1.37
C ASP A 316 -15.46 12.81 -2.50
N ILE A 317 -14.30 12.26 -2.15
CA ILE A 317 -13.23 12.01 -3.09
C ILE A 317 -13.67 10.99 -4.16
N SER A 318 -14.66 10.15 -3.86
CA SER A 318 -15.21 9.16 -4.77
C SER A 318 -16.05 9.79 -5.89
N ARG A 319 -16.69 10.94 -5.64
CA ARG A 319 -17.47 11.69 -6.65
C ARG A 319 -16.61 12.27 -7.75
N VAL A 320 -15.32 12.48 -7.49
CA VAL A 320 -14.42 13.15 -8.42
C VAL A 320 -14.27 12.41 -9.75
N LYS A 321 -14.62 11.13 -9.87
CA LYS A 321 -14.41 10.40 -11.14
C LYS A 321 -15.32 9.24 -11.49
N GLY A 322 -16.44 9.01 -10.89
CA GLY A 322 -17.28 7.86 -11.32
C GLY A 322 -16.56 6.52 -11.33
N THR A 323 -15.45 6.41 -10.59
CA THR A 323 -14.76 5.16 -10.31
C THR A 323 -15.35 4.60 -9.06
N GLY A 324 -16.10 3.51 -9.19
CA GLY A 324 -16.76 2.87 -8.09
C GLY A 324 -15.85 2.69 -6.86
N SER A 325 -16.25 3.31 -5.78
CA SER A 325 -16.22 2.88 -4.40
C SER A 325 -15.02 2.08 -3.91
N GLN A 326 -13.84 2.67 -3.82
CA GLN A 326 -13.02 2.34 -2.68
C GLN A 326 -13.30 3.40 -1.62
N CYS A 327 -14.23 3.11 -0.71
CA CYS A 327 -14.50 3.99 0.41
C CYS A 327 -13.43 3.75 1.47
N TYR A 328 -12.48 4.67 1.61
CA TYR A 328 -11.55 4.69 2.73
C TYR A 328 -12.25 5.32 3.95
N ASN A 329 -13.30 4.68 4.43
CA ASN A 329 -14.14 5.17 5.52
C ASN A 329 -13.70 4.64 6.88
N VAL A 330 -14.09 5.35 7.94
CA VAL A 330 -13.94 4.91 9.32
C VAL A 330 -14.90 3.74 9.58
N GLY A 331 -14.43 2.72 10.32
CA GLY A 331 -15.21 1.50 10.60
C GLY A 331 -15.10 0.44 9.50
N GLY A 332 -14.95 0.85 8.23
CA GLY A 332 -14.64 -0.04 7.12
C GLY A 332 -13.13 -0.23 6.96
N TYR A 333 -12.47 0.70 6.30
CA TYR A 333 -11.03 0.65 6.05
C TYR A 333 -10.19 1.13 7.23
N TYR A 334 -10.59 2.23 7.89
CA TYR A 334 -9.84 2.81 8.99
C TYR A 334 -10.38 2.39 10.36
N SER A 335 -9.46 2.09 11.27
CA SER A 335 -9.65 2.14 12.73
C SER A 335 -9.32 3.54 13.26
N VAL A 336 -9.75 3.85 14.47
CA VAL A 336 -9.47 5.13 15.14
C VAL A 336 -8.78 4.89 16.46
N LEU A 337 -7.72 5.65 16.70
CA LEU A 337 -7.08 5.81 18.00
C LEU A 337 -7.42 7.19 18.55
N GLU A 338 -7.68 7.26 19.85
CA GLU A 338 -7.85 8.49 20.60
C GLU A 338 -6.97 8.49 21.84
N PHE A 339 -6.44 9.66 22.17
CA PHE A 339 -5.63 9.84 23.37
C PHE A 339 -6.53 10.06 24.57
N ASP A 340 -6.52 9.15 25.52
CA ASP A 340 -7.26 9.29 26.79
C ASP A 340 -6.42 10.09 27.80
N GLU A 341 -6.82 11.32 28.04
CA GLU A 341 -6.14 12.22 28.99
C GLU A 341 -6.18 11.73 30.45
N LYS A 342 -7.11 10.84 30.78
CA LYS A 342 -7.24 10.32 32.15
C LYS A 342 -6.22 9.24 32.45
N THR A 343 -5.98 8.36 31.47
CA THR A 343 -5.00 7.28 31.59
C THR A 343 -3.65 7.67 31.03
N ASN A 344 -3.57 8.77 30.24
CA ASN A 344 -2.41 9.22 29.50
C ASN A 344 -1.93 8.17 28.47
N GLU A 345 -2.87 7.48 27.85
CA GLU A 345 -2.62 6.40 26.90
C GLU A 345 -3.42 6.58 25.62
N TRP A 346 -2.90 6.05 24.51
CA TRP A 346 -3.67 5.89 23.29
C TRP A 346 -4.57 4.67 23.38
N VAL A 347 -5.83 4.82 23.00
CA VAL A 347 -6.83 3.75 23.00
C VAL A 347 -7.51 3.65 21.65
N ARG A 348 -7.85 2.44 21.23
CA ARG A 348 -8.63 2.24 19.99
C ARG A 348 -10.11 2.38 20.30
N THR A 349 -10.76 3.40 19.73
CA THR A 349 -12.17 3.71 19.92
C THR A 349 -13.05 3.15 18.80
N VAL A 350 -12.52 3.02 17.59
CA VAL A 350 -13.20 2.39 16.45
C VAL A 350 -12.34 1.29 15.85
N THR A 351 -12.95 0.14 15.60
CA THR A 351 -12.33 -1.00 14.94
C THR A 351 -12.86 -1.13 13.52
N GLY A 352 -12.03 -0.89 12.52
CA GLY A 352 -12.40 -1.12 11.14
C GLY A 352 -12.38 -2.62 10.76
N THR A 353 -13.19 -2.99 9.80
CA THR A 353 -13.39 -4.38 9.36
C THR A 353 -13.22 -4.52 7.84
N PRO A 354 -12.00 -4.28 7.30
CA PRO A 354 -11.76 -4.43 5.88
C PRO A 354 -11.84 -5.90 5.44
N SER A 355 -12.22 -6.14 4.20
CA SER A 355 -11.97 -7.42 3.56
C SER A 355 -10.52 -7.52 3.14
N ILE A 356 -9.88 -8.69 3.30
CA ILE A 356 -8.48 -8.89 2.90
C ILE A 356 -8.44 -9.79 1.68
N ARG A 357 -7.80 -9.35 0.61
CA ARG A 357 -7.57 -10.14 -0.60
C ARG A 357 -6.09 -10.07 -0.99
N HIS A 358 -5.48 -11.21 -1.20
CA HIS A 358 -4.05 -11.31 -1.59
C HIS A 358 -3.09 -10.48 -0.71
N GLY A 359 -3.39 -10.34 0.58
CA GLY A 359 -2.62 -9.54 1.53
C GLY A 359 -2.94 -8.04 1.54
N PHE A 360 -3.97 -7.59 0.80
CA PHE A 360 -4.38 -6.19 0.72
C PHE A 360 -5.72 -5.96 1.42
N PRO A 361 -5.83 -4.96 2.28
CA PRO A 361 -7.10 -4.53 2.84
C PRO A 361 -7.91 -3.75 1.79
N HIS A 362 -9.17 -4.14 1.66
CA HIS A 362 -10.15 -3.44 0.84
C HIS A 362 -11.26 -2.92 1.73
N ALA A 363 -11.83 -1.78 1.38
CA ALA A 363 -13.03 -1.30 2.05
C ALA A 363 -14.14 -2.34 1.95
N ASN A 364 -14.84 -2.56 3.06
CA ASN A 364 -16.00 -3.44 3.06
C ASN A 364 -17.22 -2.67 2.56
N PRO A 365 -17.77 -2.99 1.38
CA PRO A 365 -18.92 -2.27 0.82
C PRO A 365 -20.22 -2.48 1.59
N GLU A 366 -20.26 -3.46 2.52
CA GLU A 366 -21.46 -3.75 3.34
C GLU A 366 -21.55 -2.85 4.58
N ILE A 367 -20.49 -2.11 4.91
CA ILE A 367 -20.50 -1.15 6.02
C ILE A 367 -20.85 0.22 5.45
N VAL A 368 -22.13 0.51 5.40
CA VAL A 368 -22.67 1.86 5.18
C VAL A 368 -22.75 2.51 6.55
N GLU A 369 -22.12 3.67 6.75
CA GLU A 369 -22.32 4.48 7.95
C GLU A 369 -23.81 4.78 8.08
N GLU A 370 -24.43 4.41 9.23
CA GLU A 370 -25.76 4.85 9.63
C GLU A 370 -25.74 6.32 10.11
#